data_bd712b89b943be89a8920be51afd1880
#
_entry.id   bd712b89b943be89a8920be51afd1880
#
_cell.length_a   1.000
_cell.length_b   1.000
_cell.length_c   1.000
_cell.angle_alpha   90.00
_cell.angle_beta   90.00
_cell.angle_gamma   90.00
#
_symmetry.space_group_name_H-M   'P 1'
#
loop_
_entity.id
_entity.type
_entity.pdbx_description
1 polymer ?
#
loop_
_entity_poly.entity_id
_entity_poly.type
_entity_poly.pdbx_seq_one_letter_code
_entity_poly.pdbx_strand_id
1 'polypeptide(L)'
;MSFPLEREYGLGVSSYVMGNQNFVPHPAKEAEELYRRWLQFLDDELLRHSSPERRSEIVRDQLHQLYLGRPHGSKSSTTLTSELPGTILALSLDPANVTLEAEYFPDTDRERYAKRKPLLWFWKMFDRSPIGLNHWLGLRFRCMLARHIFEHVGASVKIYHGVDLTYGYNLSIGDGVTIRQGALINDRGGISIGNGAVIGSFARIYSQSYASDDHEKVTLARTNIGARARIASHAIVLAGHHVADGEAVGAFPASGT
;
A
#
# COMPACT_ATOMS: atom_id res chain seq x y z
N MET A 1 -5.40 28.20 10.36
CA MET A 1 -4.22 27.35 10.52
C MET A 1 -4.03 26.58 9.24
N SER A 2 -2.98 26.87 8.47
CA SER A 2 -2.68 26.26 7.17
C SER A 2 -2.06 24.90 7.41
N PHE A 3 -2.69 23.84 6.97
CA PHE A 3 -2.26 22.46 7.21
C PHE A 3 -1.08 22.04 6.30
N PRO A 4 -0.11 21.24 6.79
CA PRO A 4 1.18 20.99 6.14
C PRO A 4 1.15 19.98 4.97
N LEU A 5 0.01 19.59 4.45
CA LEU A 5 -0.10 18.58 3.37
C LEU A 5 0.60 19.00 2.05
N GLU A 6 0.84 20.30 1.83
CA GLU A 6 1.53 20.76 0.62
C GLU A 6 3.06 20.63 0.69
N ARG A 7 3.65 20.63 1.88
CA ARG A 7 5.11 20.51 2.05
C ARG A 7 5.61 19.06 2.03
N GLU A 8 4.79 18.09 2.40
CA GLU A 8 5.22 16.69 2.49
C GLU A 8 5.10 15.89 1.18
N TYR A 9 4.24 16.31 0.25
CA TYR A 9 4.07 15.65 -1.05
C TYR A 9 4.78 16.41 -2.17
N GLY A 10 6.03 16.79 -1.95
CA GLY A 10 6.91 17.31 -3.00
C GLY A 10 7.04 16.26 -4.11
N LEU A 11 6.07 16.24 -5.02
CA LEU A 11 6.14 15.49 -6.28
C LEU A 11 7.14 16.22 -7.18
N GLY A 12 8.43 16.08 -6.86
CA GLY A 12 9.50 16.47 -7.77
C GLY A 12 9.27 15.72 -9.09
N VAL A 13 8.91 16.45 -10.11
CA VAL A 13 8.76 15.94 -11.46
C VAL A 13 10.16 15.51 -11.91
N SER A 14 10.40 14.22 -12.08
CA SER A 14 11.51 13.74 -12.88
C SER A 14 11.29 14.28 -14.30
N SER A 15 12.20 15.15 -14.76
CA SER A 15 12.15 15.76 -16.07
C SER A 15 12.15 14.69 -17.18
N TYR A 16 10.97 14.38 -17.69
CA TYR A 16 10.87 13.90 -19.06
C TYR A 16 10.99 15.13 -19.95
N VAL A 17 12.08 15.21 -20.69
CA VAL A 17 12.25 16.21 -21.76
C VAL A 17 11.31 15.83 -22.89
N MET A 18 10.12 16.41 -22.88
CA MET A 18 9.25 16.61 -24.03
C MET A 18 8.66 18.02 -23.93
N GLY A 19 9.02 18.84 -24.88
CA GLY A 19 8.60 20.21 -25.19
C GLY A 19 7.57 20.88 -24.30
N ASN A 20 8.00 21.96 -23.69
CA ASN A 20 7.23 23.09 -23.18
C ASN A 20 6.24 22.89 -22.02
N GLN A 21 6.59 23.51 -20.90
CA GLN A 21 5.84 23.77 -19.67
C GLN A 21 5.68 22.59 -18.71
N ASN A 22 5.99 22.85 -17.44
CA ASN A 22 5.79 21.99 -16.25
C ASN A 22 4.30 21.73 -15.99
N PHE A 23 3.63 20.99 -16.88
CA PHE A 23 2.24 20.59 -16.68
C PHE A 23 2.21 19.39 -15.72
N VAL A 24 1.87 19.65 -14.47
CA VAL A 24 1.51 18.59 -13.52
C VAL A 24 -0.02 18.39 -13.60
N PRO A 25 -0.51 17.24 -14.09
CA PRO A 25 -1.94 17.00 -14.15
C PRO A 25 -2.56 17.05 -12.75
N HIS A 26 -3.55 17.91 -12.57
CA HIS A 26 -4.36 18.01 -11.37
C HIS A 26 -5.81 17.68 -11.67
N PRO A 27 -6.55 17.08 -10.71
CA PRO A 27 -8.00 17.02 -10.78
C PRO A 27 -8.62 18.44 -10.87
N ALA A 28 -9.88 18.53 -11.29
CA ALA A 28 -10.62 19.77 -11.12
C ALA A 28 -10.58 20.21 -9.65
N LYS A 29 -10.55 21.52 -9.42
CA LYS A 29 -10.33 22.11 -8.08
C LYS A 29 -11.33 21.57 -7.04
N GLU A 30 -12.59 21.46 -7.41
CA GLU A 30 -13.66 20.94 -6.54
C GLU A 30 -13.43 19.46 -6.18
N ALA A 31 -12.97 18.66 -7.14
CA ALA A 31 -12.65 17.25 -6.91
C ALA A 31 -11.42 17.10 -6.01
N GLU A 32 -10.38 17.90 -6.26
CA GLU A 32 -9.16 17.89 -5.43
C GLU A 32 -9.47 18.25 -3.97
N GLU A 33 -10.28 19.29 -3.75
CA GLU A 33 -10.70 19.71 -2.42
C GLU A 33 -11.50 18.61 -1.69
N LEU A 34 -12.39 17.94 -2.39
CA LEU A 34 -13.19 16.84 -1.85
C LEU A 34 -12.28 15.65 -1.47
N TYR A 35 -11.33 15.28 -2.35
CA TYR A 35 -10.35 14.22 -2.09
C TYR A 35 -9.48 14.53 -0.88
N ARG A 36 -8.99 15.77 -0.74
CA ARG A 36 -8.19 16.20 0.41
C ARG A 36 -8.98 16.08 1.72
N ARG A 37 -10.23 16.52 1.74
CA ARG A 37 -11.09 16.42 2.92
C ARG A 37 -11.35 14.98 3.32
N TRP A 38 -11.57 14.09 2.35
CA TRP A 38 -11.77 12.68 2.63
C TRP A 38 -10.51 12.03 3.20
N LEU A 39 -9.35 12.27 2.61
CA LEU A 39 -8.07 11.75 3.10
C LEU A 39 -7.76 12.26 4.51
N GLN A 40 -7.99 13.54 4.77
CA GLN A 40 -7.80 14.13 6.10
C GLN A 40 -8.74 13.49 7.13
N PHE A 41 -10.00 13.32 6.79
CA PHE A 41 -10.97 12.63 7.66
C PHE A 41 -10.50 11.22 8.01
N LEU A 42 -10.03 10.45 7.02
CA LEU A 42 -9.51 9.10 7.25
C LEU A 42 -8.28 9.10 8.15
N ASP A 43 -7.31 9.96 7.88
CA ASP A 43 -6.07 10.05 8.66
C ASP A 43 -6.39 10.40 10.11
N ASP A 44 -7.26 11.39 10.34
CA ASP A 44 -7.70 11.81 11.68
C ASP A 44 -8.43 10.69 12.44
N GLU A 45 -9.31 9.93 11.77
CA GLU A 45 -10.00 8.79 12.39
C GLU A 45 -9.01 7.67 12.76
N LEU A 46 -8.06 7.35 11.88
CA LEU A 46 -7.06 6.31 12.12
C LEU A 46 -6.03 6.69 13.18
N LEU A 47 -5.72 7.98 13.32
CA LEU A 47 -4.86 8.49 14.40
C LEU A 47 -5.56 8.42 15.76
N ARG A 48 -6.87 8.75 15.82
CA ARG A 48 -7.65 8.69 17.06
C ARG A 48 -7.96 7.27 17.51
N HIS A 49 -7.99 6.31 16.58
CA HIS A 49 -8.49 4.97 16.82
C HIS A 49 -7.48 3.90 16.35
N SER A 50 -6.80 3.27 17.32
CA SER A 50 -5.77 2.26 17.06
C SER A 50 -6.22 0.81 17.32
N SER A 51 -7.40 0.59 17.92
CA SER A 51 -7.88 -0.77 18.18
C SER A 51 -8.31 -1.47 16.89
N PRO A 52 -8.10 -2.79 16.79
CA PRO A 52 -8.50 -3.57 15.61
C PRO A 52 -9.99 -3.46 15.28
N GLU A 53 -10.85 -3.48 16.31
CA GLU A 53 -12.31 -3.42 16.17
C GLU A 53 -12.74 -2.09 15.56
N ARG A 54 -12.23 -0.98 16.11
CA ARG A 54 -12.60 0.34 15.62
C ARG A 54 -12.06 0.61 14.21
N ARG A 55 -10.85 0.14 13.91
CA ARG A 55 -10.31 0.19 12.55
C ARG A 55 -11.15 -0.63 11.56
N SER A 56 -11.64 -1.80 11.98
CA SER A 56 -12.55 -2.62 11.17
C SER A 56 -13.86 -1.89 10.87
N GLU A 57 -14.45 -1.23 11.86
CA GLU A 57 -15.67 -0.43 11.67
C GLU A 57 -15.45 0.72 10.69
N ILE A 58 -14.37 1.50 10.86
CA ILE A 58 -14.01 2.61 9.96
C ILE A 58 -13.87 2.08 8.52
N VAL A 59 -13.10 1.02 8.32
CA VAL A 59 -12.85 0.45 6.99
C VAL A 59 -14.14 -0.10 6.37
N ARG A 60 -14.93 -0.85 7.13
CA ARG A 60 -16.24 -1.36 6.70
C ARG A 60 -17.13 -0.23 6.21
N ASP A 61 -17.28 0.83 7.01
CA ASP A 61 -18.17 1.96 6.69
C ASP A 61 -17.72 2.70 5.42
N GLN A 62 -16.39 2.87 5.24
CA GLN A 62 -15.85 3.46 4.02
C GLN A 62 -16.04 2.55 2.80
N LEU A 63 -15.77 1.25 2.92
CA LEU A 63 -15.95 0.31 1.82
C LEU A 63 -17.42 0.18 1.40
N HIS A 64 -18.36 0.19 2.36
CA HIS A 64 -19.79 0.22 2.04
C HIS A 64 -20.18 1.45 1.21
N GLN A 65 -19.67 2.63 1.55
CA GLN A 65 -19.91 3.84 0.76
C GLN A 65 -19.26 3.76 -0.63
N LEU A 66 -18.03 3.27 -0.71
CA LEU A 66 -17.30 3.17 -1.99
C LEU A 66 -17.89 2.15 -2.96
N TYR A 67 -18.35 1.00 -2.46
CA TYR A 67 -18.82 -0.09 -3.31
C TYR A 67 -20.33 -0.13 -3.49
N LEU A 68 -21.07 0.29 -2.48
CA LEU A 68 -22.53 0.19 -2.47
C LEU A 68 -23.24 1.56 -2.54
N GLY A 69 -22.48 2.67 -2.48
CA GLY A 69 -23.02 4.03 -2.51
C GLY A 69 -23.91 4.39 -1.30
N ARG A 70 -23.85 3.61 -0.23
CA ARG A 70 -24.71 3.79 0.97
C ARG A 70 -23.96 3.47 2.25
N PRO A 71 -24.34 4.08 3.40
CA PRO A 71 -23.76 3.75 4.70
C PRO A 71 -24.03 2.29 5.10
N HIS A 72 -23.12 1.72 5.89
CA HIS A 72 -23.34 0.45 6.56
C HIS A 72 -24.59 0.55 7.47
N GLY A 73 -25.38 -0.53 7.54
CA GLY A 73 -26.58 -0.58 8.39
C GLY A 73 -27.82 0.13 7.81
N SER A 74 -27.73 0.76 6.64
CA SER A 74 -28.90 1.23 5.92
C SER A 74 -29.72 0.00 5.50
N LYS A 75 -30.96 -0.11 6.04
CA LYS A 75 -31.87 -1.23 5.75
C LYS A 75 -32.16 -1.27 4.26
N SER A 76 -31.62 -2.26 3.57
CA SER A 76 -32.23 -2.80 2.36
C SER A 76 -33.23 -3.87 2.81
N SER A 77 -34.49 -3.72 2.47
CA SER A 77 -35.51 -4.77 2.70
C SER A 77 -35.25 -5.90 1.69
N THR A 78 -34.28 -6.74 2.00
CA THR A 78 -33.84 -7.78 1.07
C THR A 78 -34.19 -9.15 1.60
N THR A 79 -35.04 -9.82 0.89
CA THR A 79 -35.28 -11.25 1.06
C THR A 79 -34.01 -12.02 0.70
N LEU A 80 -33.43 -12.71 1.68
CA LEU A 80 -32.10 -13.36 1.64
C LEU A 80 -31.85 -14.36 0.49
N THR A 81 -32.83 -14.73 -0.28
CA THR A 81 -32.73 -15.85 -1.24
C THR A 81 -32.41 -15.44 -2.68
N SER A 82 -32.80 -14.26 -3.14
CA SER A 82 -32.57 -13.81 -4.52
C SER A 82 -31.36 -12.87 -4.69
N GLU A 83 -30.76 -12.42 -3.59
CA GLU A 83 -29.68 -11.43 -3.57
C GLU A 83 -28.40 -11.93 -2.89
N LEU A 84 -28.21 -13.25 -2.88
CA LEU A 84 -27.07 -13.90 -2.21
C LEU A 84 -25.71 -13.30 -2.61
N PRO A 85 -25.39 -13.07 -3.90
CA PRO A 85 -24.11 -12.45 -4.28
C PRO A 85 -23.92 -11.03 -3.71
N GLY A 86 -24.96 -10.22 -3.68
CA GLY A 86 -24.93 -8.89 -3.09
C GLY A 86 -24.69 -8.92 -1.57
N THR A 87 -25.31 -9.87 -0.89
CA THR A 87 -25.11 -10.10 0.55
C THR A 87 -23.67 -10.56 0.83
N ILE A 88 -23.14 -11.51 0.04
CA ILE A 88 -21.74 -11.96 0.15
C ILE A 88 -20.78 -10.78 -0.03
N LEU A 89 -21.00 -9.93 -1.05
CA LEU A 89 -20.20 -8.73 -1.25
C LEU A 89 -20.26 -7.83 -0.02
N ALA A 90 -21.45 -7.50 0.46
CA ALA A 90 -21.62 -6.61 1.62
C ALA A 90 -20.92 -7.14 2.87
N LEU A 91 -21.02 -8.45 3.15
CA LEU A 91 -20.31 -9.09 4.26
C LEU A 91 -18.79 -9.04 4.06
N SER A 92 -18.30 -9.23 2.84
CA SER A 92 -16.87 -9.20 2.52
C SER A 92 -16.26 -7.79 2.58
N LEU A 93 -17.07 -6.73 2.64
CA LEU A 93 -16.57 -5.37 2.86
C LEU A 93 -16.18 -5.13 4.33
N ASP A 94 -16.62 -5.98 5.25
CA ASP A 94 -16.19 -5.92 6.65
C ASP A 94 -14.90 -6.73 6.85
N PRO A 95 -13.79 -6.10 7.30
CA PRO A 95 -12.53 -6.81 7.55
C PRO A 95 -12.65 -7.94 8.59
N ALA A 96 -13.65 -7.89 9.48
CA ALA A 96 -13.88 -8.93 10.47
C ALA A 96 -14.37 -10.25 9.84
N ASN A 97 -15.00 -10.18 8.66
CA ASN A 97 -15.52 -11.34 7.93
C ASN A 97 -14.54 -11.90 6.88
N VAL A 98 -13.33 -11.37 6.81
CA VAL A 98 -12.33 -11.73 5.80
C VAL A 98 -11.13 -12.38 6.47
N THR A 99 -10.57 -13.40 5.84
CA THR A 99 -9.26 -13.95 6.19
C THR A 99 -8.25 -13.57 5.13
N LEU A 100 -7.06 -13.14 5.55
CA LEU A 100 -5.94 -12.86 4.66
C LEU A 100 -4.88 -13.96 4.84
N GLU A 101 -4.11 -14.24 3.79
CA GLU A 101 -3.11 -15.31 3.77
C GLU A 101 -2.14 -15.24 4.96
N ALA A 102 -1.76 -14.04 5.35
CA ALA A 102 -0.86 -13.81 6.48
C ALA A 102 -1.37 -14.37 7.83
N GLU A 103 -2.66 -14.56 7.99
CA GLU A 103 -3.24 -15.15 9.22
C GLU A 103 -2.95 -16.65 9.37
N TYR A 104 -2.57 -17.31 8.28
CA TYR A 104 -2.20 -18.73 8.24
C TYR A 104 -0.70 -18.97 8.48
N PHE A 105 0.12 -17.91 8.51
CA PHE A 105 1.55 -18.08 8.74
C PHE A 105 1.87 -18.22 10.24
N PRO A 106 2.70 -19.21 10.61
CA PRO A 106 3.05 -19.47 12.02
C PRO A 106 3.88 -18.34 12.65
N ASP A 107 4.59 -17.57 11.83
CA ASP A 107 5.44 -16.44 12.24
C ASP A 107 4.67 -15.11 12.38
N THR A 108 3.37 -15.10 12.18
CA THR A 108 2.57 -13.88 12.30
C THR A 108 2.47 -13.43 13.76
N ASP A 109 2.96 -12.24 14.05
CA ASP A 109 2.65 -11.54 15.30
C ASP A 109 1.17 -11.13 15.30
N ARG A 110 0.37 -11.92 16.00
CA ARG A 110 -1.11 -11.80 15.96
C ARG A 110 -1.60 -10.45 16.49
N GLU A 111 -0.94 -9.89 17.51
CA GLU A 111 -1.32 -8.59 18.05
C GLU A 111 -0.99 -7.44 17.10
N ARG A 112 0.23 -7.42 16.56
CA ARG A 112 0.64 -6.42 15.58
C ARG A 112 -0.19 -6.52 14.31
N TYR A 113 -0.46 -7.75 13.86
CA TYR A 113 -1.23 -8.00 12.64
C TYR A 113 -2.70 -7.60 12.79
N ALA A 114 -3.35 -7.92 13.91
CA ALA A 114 -4.74 -7.55 14.15
C ALA A 114 -4.99 -6.04 13.96
N LYS A 115 -4.05 -5.20 14.40
CA LYS A 115 -4.12 -3.74 14.22
C LYS A 115 -3.94 -3.29 12.76
N ARG A 116 -3.32 -4.10 11.89
CA ARG A 116 -3.02 -3.79 10.48
C ARG A 116 -3.96 -4.45 9.49
N LYS A 117 -4.50 -5.61 9.83
CA LYS A 117 -5.41 -6.38 8.95
C LYS A 117 -6.55 -5.53 8.35
N PRO A 118 -7.30 -4.71 9.11
CA PRO A 118 -8.34 -3.88 8.52
C PRO A 118 -7.81 -2.91 7.47
N LEU A 119 -6.62 -2.34 7.73
CA LEU A 119 -5.99 -1.37 6.83
C LEU A 119 -5.40 -2.04 5.58
N LEU A 120 -4.83 -3.24 5.72
CA LEU A 120 -4.39 -4.06 4.59
C LEU A 120 -5.56 -4.46 3.70
N TRP A 121 -6.70 -4.81 4.31
CA TRP A 121 -7.93 -5.05 3.56
C TRP A 121 -8.42 -3.80 2.84
N PHE A 122 -8.43 -2.64 3.52
CA PHE A 122 -8.78 -1.36 2.90
C PHE A 122 -7.87 -1.03 1.71
N TRP A 123 -6.56 -1.24 1.87
CA TRP A 123 -5.59 -1.07 0.78
C TRP A 123 -5.94 -1.92 -0.44
N LYS A 124 -6.13 -3.23 -0.23
CA LYS A 124 -6.46 -4.17 -1.31
C LYS A 124 -7.79 -3.83 -1.98
N MET A 125 -8.80 -3.46 -1.21
CA MET A 125 -10.12 -3.12 -1.74
C MET A 125 -10.13 -1.75 -2.42
N PHE A 126 -9.45 -0.75 -1.87
CA PHE A 126 -9.30 0.54 -2.55
C PHE A 126 -8.66 0.37 -3.94
N ASP A 127 -7.59 -0.39 -4.05
CA ASP A 127 -6.91 -0.64 -5.33
C ASP A 127 -7.80 -1.39 -6.35
N ARG A 128 -8.77 -2.17 -5.88
CA ARG A 128 -9.76 -2.86 -6.74
C ARG A 128 -10.99 -2.03 -7.06
N SER A 129 -11.15 -0.90 -6.39
CA SER A 129 -12.28 0.00 -6.64
C SER A 129 -12.06 0.86 -7.90
N PRO A 130 -13.15 1.40 -8.49
CA PRO A 130 -13.03 2.29 -9.65
C PRO A 130 -12.16 3.53 -9.40
N ILE A 131 -12.07 4.00 -8.15
CA ILE A 131 -11.27 5.17 -7.78
C ILE A 131 -9.80 4.83 -7.50
N GLY A 132 -9.45 3.55 -7.31
CA GLY A 132 -8.08 3.09 -7.02
C GLY A 132 -7.09 3.39 -8.16
N LEU A 133 -7.57 3.50 -9.40
CA LEU A 133 -6.79 3.89 -10.56
C LEU A 133 -6.56 5.40 -10.68
N ASN A 134 -7.28 6.22 -9.90
CA ASN A 134 -7.05 7.66 -9.88
C ASN A 134 -5.63 7.94 -9.35
N HIS A 135 -4.76 8.39 -10.23
CA HIS A 135 -3.34 8.53 -9.91
C HIS A 135 -3.10 9.55 -8.80
N TRP A 136 -3.77 10.70 -8.87
CA TRP A 136 -3.62 11.78 -7.89
C TRP A 136 -4.11 11.36 -6.49
N LEU A 137 -5.32 10.80 -6.44
CA LEU A 137 -5.93 10.32 -5.20
C LEU A 137 -5.22 9.09 -4.65
N GLY A 138 -4.93 8.12 -5.53
CA GLY A 138 -4.38 6.83 -5.14
C GLY A 138 -2.98 6.92 -4.53
N LEU A 139 -2.10 7.77 -5.07
CA LEU A 139 -0.77 7.99 -4.46
C LEU A 139 -0.90 8.51 -3.03
N ARG A 140 -1.78 9.49 -2.81
CA ARG A 140 -1.99 10.12 -1.49
C ARG A 140 -2.65 9.17 -0.51
N PHE A 141 -3.67 8.44 -0.97
CA PHE A 141 -4.34 7.43 -0.14
C PHE A 141 -3.35 6.36 0.34
N ARG A 142 -2.53 5.78 -0.56
CA ARG A 142 -1.57 4.74 -0.20
C ARG A 142 -0.49 5.27 0.73
N CYS A 143 0.01 6.48 0.50
CA CYS A 143 1.00 7.10 1.39
C CYS A 143 0.40 7.41 2.77
N MET A 144 -0.83 7.89 2.85
CA MET A 144 -1.53 8.11 4.12
C MET A 144 -1.70 6.78 4.86
N LEU A 145 -2.24 5.76 4.18
CA LEU A 145 -2.51 4.47 4.81
C LEU A 145 -1.22 3.73 5.21
N ALA A 146 -0.14 3.86 4.43
CA ALA A 146 1.16 3.28 4.73
C ALA A 146 1.70 3.72 6.11
N ARG A 147 1.48 4.98 6.51
CA ARG A 147 1.90 5.48 7.84
C ARG A 147 1.22 4.76 9.01
N HIS A 148 0.04 4.21 8.79
CA HIS A 148 -0.68 3.42 9.79
C HIS A 148 -0.38 1.92 9.73
N ILE A 149 0.22 1.45 8.63
CA ILE A 149 0.52 0.03 8.39
C ILE A 149 2.00 -0.27 8.64
N PHE A 150 2.93 0.50 8.05
CA PHE A 150 4.35 0.23 8.06
C PHE A 150 4.99 0.56 9.41
N GLU A 151 6.15 -0.02 9.65
CA GLU A 151 6.96 0.32 10.82
C GLU A 151 7.47 1.77 10.74
N HIS A 152 7.90 2.19 9.55
CA HIS A 152 8.34 3.57 9.28
C HIS A 152 8.05 3.97 7.83
N VAL A 153 7.65 5.23 7.64
CA VAL A 153 7.45 5.84 6.32
C VAL A 153 8.09 7.23 6.31
N GLY A 154 9.07 7.42 5.46
CA GLY A 154 9.73 8.72 5.25
C GLY A 154 8.86 9.74 4.51
N ALA A 155 9.39 10.94 4.33
CA ALA A 155 8.75 12.01 3.59
C ALA A 155 8.78 11.76 2.06
N SER A 156 7.85 12.36 1.32
CA SER A 156 7.82 12.38 -0.16
C SER A 156 7.81 10.98 -0.82
N VAL A 157 7.29 9.97 -0.13
CA VAL A 157 7.16 8.61 -0.64
C VAL A 157 6.08 8.53 -1.71
N LYS A 158 6.28 7.67 -2.72
CA LYS A 158 5.32 7.39 -3.79
C LYS A 158 5.05 5.89 -3.87
N ILE A 159 3.81 5.50 -3.60
CA ILE A 159 3.39 4.10 -3.70
C ILE A 159 2.29 3.99 -4.74
N TYR A 160 2.60 3.28 -5.82
CA TYR A 160 1.71 3.16 -6.98
C TYR A 160 0.67 2.06 -6.77
N HIS A 161 -0.29 2.03 -7.69
CA HIS A 161 -1.39 1.06 -7.71
C HIS A 161 -0.89 -0.39 -7.75
N GLY A 162 -1.60 -1.28 -7.06
CA GLY A 162 -1.37 -2.72 -7.11
C GLY A 162 -0.13 -3.21 -6.33
N VAL A 163 0.49 -2.36 -5.52
CA VAL A 163 1.55 -2.82 -4.60
C VAL A 163 0.94 -3.75 -3.56
N ASP A 164 1.46 -4.98 -3.49
CA ASP A 164 1.01 -5.99 -2.54
C ASP A 164 1.96 -6.14 -1.35
N LEU A 165 1.39 -6.30 -0.16
CA LEU A 165 2.09 -6.33 1.12
C LEU A 165 1.68 -7.59 1.88
N THR A 166 2.63 -8.20 2.61
CA THR A 166 2.31 -9.34 3.49
C THR A 166 1.85 -8.86 4.86
N TYR A 167 2.72 -8.27 5.65
CA TYR A 167 2.40 -7.77 7.00
C TYR A 167 2.35 -6.25 7.06
N GLY A 168 3.23 -5.57 6.36
CA GLY A 168 3.47 -4.14 6.43
C GLY A 168 4.19 -3.69 7.70
N TYR A 169 3.92 -4.30 8.84
CA TYR A 169 4.53 -3.89 10.12
C TYR A 169 6.01 -4.25 10.28
N ASN A 170 6.60 -4.98 9.37
CA ASN A 170 8.03 -5.26 9.30
C ASN A 170 8.72 -4.52 8.14
N LEU A 171 8.02 -3.54 7.53
CA LEU A 171 8.52 -2.74 6.42
C LEU A 171 8.85 -1.33 6.88
N SER A 172 10.11 -0.90 6.66
CA SER A 172 10.54 0.48 6.87
C SER A 172 11.03 1.08 5.56
N ILE A 173 10.52 2.25 5.20
CA ILE A 173 10.90 2.96 3.97
C ILE A 173 11.33 4.40 4.27
N GLY A 174 12.41 4.83 3.65
CA GLY A 174 13.01 6.15 3.82
C GLY A 174 12.36 7.24 2.95
N ASP A 175 12.96 8.43 3.01
CA ASP A 175 12.49 9.59 2.27
C ASP A 175 12.60 9.40 0.76
N GLY A 176 11.63 9.91 0.01
CA GLY A 176 11.65 9.93 -1.46
C GLY A 176 11.59 8.56 -2.13
N VAL A 177 11.34 7.48 -1.38
CA VAL A 177 11.21 6.13 -1.94
C VAL A 177 10.05 6.08 -2.92
N THR A 178 10.29 5.41 -4.05
CA THR A 178 9.25 5.15 -5.06
C THR A 178 9.05 3.65 -5.22
N ILE A 179 7.85 3.16 -4.93
CA ILE A 179 7.44 1.78 -5.17
C ILE A 179 6.44 1.79 -6.33
N ARG A 180 6.84 1.21 -7.46
CA ARG A 180 6.04 1.25 -8.69
C ARG A 180 4.95 0.18 -8.72
N GLN A 181 4.08 0.31 -9.70
CA GLN A 181 2.89 -0.52 -9.91
C GLN A 181 3.19 -2.02 -9.82
N GLY A 182 2.33 -2.73 -9.10
CA GLY A 182 2.35 -4.19 -9.05
C GLY A 182 3.56 -4.79 -8.33
N ALA A 183 4.39 -3.99 -7.65
CA ALA A 183 5.47 -4.55 -6.85
C ALA A 183 4.91 -5.38 -5.68
N LEU A 184 5.58 -6.50 -5.38
CA LEU A 184 5.26 -7.35 -4.23
C LEU A 184 6.35 -7.18 -3.17
N ILE A 185 5.95 -6.86 -1.96
CA ILE A 185 6.82 -6.68 -0.79
C ILE A 185 6.43 -7.72 0.26
N ASN A 186 7.23 -8.79 0.36
CA ASN A 186 7.01 -9.81 1.37
C ASN A 186 7.92 -9.55 2.57
N ASP A 187 7.39 -8.86 3.56
CA ASP A 187 8.11 -8.34 4.72
C ASP A 187 8.10 -9.28 5.94
N ARG A 188 7.89 -10.60 5.75
CA ARG A 188 7.84 -11.58 6.86
C ARG A 188 9.08 -11.55 7.73
N GLY A 189 10.28 -11.56 7.13
CA GLY A 189 11.58 -11.47 7.83
C GLY A 189 12.08 -10.04 8.04
N GLY A 190 11.30 -9.04 7.60
CA GLY A 190 11.65 -7.62 7.68
C GLY A 190 12.33 -7.10 6.41
N ILE A 191 11.93 -5.88 6.00
CA ILE A 191 12.50 -5.18 4.86
C ILE A 191 12.78 -3.74 5.23
N SER A 192 13.98 -3.24 4.87
CA SER A 192 14.29 -1.82 4.91
C SER A 192 14.63 -1.31 3.52
N ILE A 193 14.08 -0.14 3.16
CA ILE A 193 14.32 0.52 1.87
C ILE A 193 14.85 1.93 2.14
N GLY A 194 16.08 2.19 1.74
CA GLY A 194 16.79 3.45 1.99
C GLY A 194 16.27 4.62 1.16
N ASN A 195 16.65 5.83 1.58
CA ASN A 195 16.21 7.09 0.98
C ASN A 195 16.42 7.15 -0.54
N GLY A 196 15.41 7.60 -1.26
CA GLY A 196 15.47 7.78 -2.72
C GLY A 196 15.54 6.50 -3.54
N ALA A 197 15.42 5.32 -2.93
CA ALA A 197 15.40 4.06 -3.66
C ALA A 197 14.16 3.93 -4.55
N VAL A 198 14.32 3.22 -5.66
CA VAL A 198 13.24 2.99 -6.63
C VAL A 198 13.05 1.49 -6.82
N ILE A 199 11.85 1.02 -6.48
CA ILE A 199 11.39 -0.34 -6.75
C ILE A 199 10.58 -0.32 -8.04
N GLY A 200 11.05 -1.04 -9.06
CA GLY A 200 10.45 -1.09 -10.40
C GLY A 200 9.10 -1.78 -10.42
N SER A 201 8.36 -1.58 -11.51
CA SER A 201 7.04 -2.20 -11.69
C SER A 201 7.15 -3.73 -11.69
N PHE A 202 6.24 -4.37 -10.96
CA PHE A 202 6.19 -5.84 -10.82
C PHE A 202 7.46 -6.46 -10.23
N ALA A 203 8.36 -5.68 -9.62
CA ALA A 203 9.49 -6.21 -8.88
C ALA A 203 9.00 -6.96 -7.63
N ARG A 204 9.76 -7.95 -7.20
CA ARG A 204 9.45 -8.78 -6.04
C ARG A 204 10.58 -8.70 -5.02
N ILE A 205 10.25 -8.27 -3.80
CA ILE A 205 11.20 -8.18 -2.70
C ILE A 205 10.76 -9.17 -1.63
N TYR A 206 11.62 -10.14 -1.35
CA TYR A 206 11.35 -11.18 -0.37
C TYR A 206 12.25 -11.02 0.86
N SER A 207 11.72 -11.34 2.02
CA SER A 207 12.46 -11.53 3.26
C SER A 207 12.21 -12.91 3.87
N GLN A 208 11.69 -13.82 3.06
CA GLN A 208 11.48 -15.23 3.36
C GLN A 208 11.93 -16.10 2.19
N SER A 209 12.37 -17.31 2.50
CA SER A 209 12.69 -18.35 1.52
C SER A 209 12.20 -19.71 2.01
N TYR A 210 11.94 -20.62 1.07
CA TYR A 210 11.58 -21.99 1.37
C TYR A 210 12.78 -22.90 1.11
N ALA A 211 12.92 -23.97 1.90
CA ALA A 211 13.92 -25.00 1.60
C ALA A 211 13.54 -25.71 0.29
N SER A 212 14.54 -26.12 -0.50
CA SER A 212 14.32 -26.80 -1.78
C SER A 212 13.76 -28.21 -1.63
N ASP A 213 13.97 -28.82 -0.49
CA ASP A 213 13.60 -30.19 -0.12
C ASP A 213 12.37 -30.27 0.80
N ASP A 214 11.97 -29.14 1.37
CA ASP A 214 10.85 -29.05 2.29
C ASP A 214 10.17 -27.69 2.18
N HIS A 215 9.05 -27.63 1.47
CA HIS A 215 8.27 -26.41 1.25
C HIS A 215 7.55 -25.89 2.51
N GLU A 216 7.50 -26.67 3.59
CA GLU A 216 6.96 -26.21 4.87
C GLU A 216 8.01 -25.49 5.71
N LYS A 217 9.29 -25.75 5.42
CA LYS A 217 10.41 -25.11 6.12
C LYS A 217 10.72 -23.73 5.57
N VAL A 218 10.24 -22.72 6.28
CA VAL A 218 10.45 -21.30 5.95
C VAL A 218 11.67 -20.76 6.71
N THR A 219 12.55 -20.06 6.01
CA THR A 219 13.64 -19.28 6.60
C THR A 219 13.33 -17.81 6.42
N LEU A 220 13.34 -17.06 7.54
CA LEU A 220 13.16 -15.61 7.53
C LEU A 220 14.52 -14.93 7.61
N ALA A 221 14.77 -13.98 6.71
CA ALA A 221 16.01 -13.22 6.68
C ALA A 221 15.75 -11.79 6.21
N ARG A 222 16.19 -10.81 7.01
CA ARG A 222 15.96 -9.39 6.72
C ARG A 222 16.64 -9.00 5.40
N THR A 223 15.88 -8.32 4.53
CA THR A 223 16.35 -7.79 3.24
C THR A 223 16.53 -6.29 3.33
N ASN A 224 17.68 -5.78 2.86
CA ASN A 224 18.01 -4.38 2.94
C ASN A 224 18.26 -3.81 1.54
N ILE A 225 17.54 -2.77 1.18
CA ILE A 225 17.73 -2.01 -0.06
C ILE A 225 18.36 -0.67 0.31
N GLY A 226 19.55 -0.42 -0.20
CA GLY A 226 20.35 0.78 0.10
C GLY A 226 19.72 2.07 -0.43
N ALA A 227 20.23 3.22 0.04
CA ALA A 227 19.80 4.52 -0.42
C ALA A 227 20.06 4.69 -1.94
N ARG A 228 19.13 5.29 -2.66
CA ARG A 228 19.21 5.51 -4.12
C ARG A 228 19.40 4.23 -4.95
N ALA A 229 19.26 3.05 -4.36
CA ALA A 229 19.27 1.79 -5.09
C ALA A 229 18.12 1.70 -6.09
N ARG A 230 18.33 0.99 -7.18
CA ARG A 230 17.36 0.87 -8.27
C ARG A 230 17.09 -0.59 -8.56
N ILE A 231 15.90 -1.05 -8.22
CA ILE A 231 15.44 -2.39 -8.58
C ILE A 231 14.67 -2.29 -9.89
N ALA A 232 15.13 -2.99 -10.93
CA ALA A 232 14.49 -2.96 -12.25
C ALA A 232 13.08 -3.53 -12.21
N SER A 233 12.25 -3.20 -13.19
CA SER A 233 10.95 -3.84 -13.38
C SER A 233 11.12 -5.36 -13.54
N HIS A 234 10.23 -6.12 -12.89
CA HIS A 234 10.25 -7.59 -12.84
C HIS A 234 11.48 -8.22 -12.17
N ALA A 235 12.41 -7.44 -11.62
CA ALA A 235 13.53 -7.98 -10.88
C ALA A 235 13.08 -8.59 -9.55
N ILE A 236 13.87 -9.57 -9.07
CA ILE A 236 13.62 -10.26 -7.81
C ILE A 236 14.81 -10.02 -6.88
N VAL A 237 14.52 -9.58 -5.67
CA VAL A 237 15.49 -9.52 -4.56
C VAL A 237 15.11 -10.61 -3.57
N LEU A 238 16.02 -11.53 -3.33
CA LEU A 238 15.81 -12.68 -2.47
C LEU A 238 15.96 -12.31 -0.99
N ALA A 239 15.44 -13.18 -0.12
CA ALA A 239 15.55 -13.05 1.32
C ALA A 239 17.01 -12.96 1.79
N GLY A 240 17.25 -12.06 2.75
CA GLY A 240 18.59 -11.84 3.30
C GLY A 240 19.53 -11.03 2.41
N HIS A 241 19.11 -10.62 1.22
CA HIS A 241 19.96 -9.86 0.31
C HIS A 241 20.19 -8.44 0.82
N HIS A 242 21.40 -7.96 0.61
CA HIS A 242 21.77 -6.56 0.83
C HIS A 242 22.11 -5.92 -0.51
N VAL A 243 21.26 -4.99 -0.95
CA VAL A 243 21.53 -4.14 -2.11
C VAL A 243 22.23 -2.89 -1.62
N ALA A 244 23.40 -2.58 -2.15
CA ALA A 244 24.20 -1.43 -1.71
C ALA A 244 23.56 -0.09 -2.12
N ASP A 245 24.06 1.00 -1.52
CA ASP A 245 23.64 2.35 -1.90
C ASP A 245 23.96 2.63 -3.37
N GLY A 246 22.97 3.11 -4.10
CA GLY A 246 23.09 3.43 -5.52
C GLY A 246 23.17 2.22 -6.46
N GLU A 247 23.17 1.01 -5.93
CA GLU A 247 23.25 -0.21 -6.73
C GLU A 247 22.01 -0.39 -7.62
N ALA A 248 22.23 -0.98 -8.79
CA ALA A 248 21.18 -1.33 -9.73
C ALA A 248 21.07 -2.86 -9.85
N VAL A 249 19.88 -3.39 -9.54
CA VAL A 249 19.57 -4.83 -9.58
C VAL A 249 18.60 -5.12 -10.71
N GLY A 250 18.94 -6.09 -11.56
CA GLY A 250 18.14 -6.54 -12.71
C GLY A 250 18.56 -5.87 -14.02
N ALA A 251 17.83 -6.17 -15.10
CA ALA A 251 18.14 -5.65 -16.43
C ALA A 251 17.60 -4.22 -16.59
N PHE A 252 18.49 -3.28 -16.83
CA PHE A 252 18.18 -1.93 -17.29
C PHE A 252 18.55 -1.82 -18.78
N PRO A 253 17.76 -1.10 -19.60
CA PRO A 253 18.19 -0.81 -20.96
C PRO A 253 19.52 -0.07 -20.91
N ALA A 254 20.46 -0.47 -21.77
CA ALA A 254 21.71 0.27 -21.93
C ALA A 254 21.36 1.74 -22.21
N SER A 255 22.00 2.67 -21.49
CA SER A 255 21.93 4.08 -21.85
C SER A 255 22.46 4.21 -23.28
N GLY A 256 21.57 4.53 -24.22
CA GLY A 256 21.97 4.74 -25.61
C GLY A 256 23.12 5.76 -25.66
N THR A 257 24.17 5.37 -26.29
CA THR A 257 25.27 6.23 -26.73
C THR A 257 24.81 7.18 -27.80
#